data_0ff2b625ed82200f3762a820146d0717
#
_entry.id   0ff2b625ed82200f3762a820146d0717
#
_cell.length_a   1.000
_cell.length_b   1.000
_cell.length_c   1.000
_cell.angle_alpha   90.00
_cell.angle_beta   90.00
_cell.angle_gamma   90.00
#
_symmetry.space_group_name_H-M   'P 1'
#
loop_
_entity.id
_entity.type
_entity.pdbx_description
1 polymer ?
#
loop_
_entity_poly.entity_id
_entity_poly.type
_entity_poly.pdbx_seq_one_letter_code
_entity_poly.pdbx_strand_id
1 'polypeptide(L)'
;MTTLTKIMRKPITSAIVAILFGFFVATIVLASAGYDPVEAFGALIDGMIGKPKYIANVIIKATPLLFTGVAVAFAFRVGLFNIGAEGQYVFGTVFATIVGVLLDLPPVLQIPVVLLVGMLAGAAAGALVGWLKAKFGIHEVITSIMLNWISLYFNNFVVNSEAFHKANSTKSLPINPSGYTMLFTDMKSSSDGLAALKDIPVVGDAIARTDANVGIIVAIIAAIFIGWLLMRTKVGYEMRAVGFNRDAAQFTGINVKRNLVLCMAISGALCGVAGALNITGLNPHSISVLAAFENYGFNGLSVAFIAGCSPVGCIPASLLFAGLLYGGQSVQQVVGAPSEIISIIIGTIVFFMALGGVIPMLAEYLDRRRAKQAKLAEGTVGADATTNDSAQGKEAK
;
A
#
# COMPACT_ATOMS: atom_id res chain seq x y z
N MET A 1 17.25 10.30 -30.18
CA MET A 1 16.17 10.24 -29.15
C MET A 1 15.08 11.25 -29.52
N THR A 2 13.87 10.78 -29.78
CA THR A 2 12.75 11.67 -30.07
C THR A 2 12.27 12.35 -28.78
N THR A 3 11.69 13.54 -28.89
CA THR A 3 11.12 14.28 -27.74
C THR A 3 10.11 13.42 -26.97
N LEU A 4 9.35 12.58 -27.68
CA LEU A 4 8.37 11.65 -27.11
C LEU A 4 9.01 10.61 -26.16
N THR A 5 10.13 9.99 -26.56
CA THR A 5 10.82 9.00 -25.70
C THR A 5 11.47 9.63 -24.48
N LYS A 6 11.92 10.89 -24.55
CA LYS A 6 12.40 11.66 -23.40
C LYS A 6 11.28 11.94 -22.40
N ILE A 7 10.08 12.24 -22.87
CA ILE A 7 8.91 12.51 -22.03
C ILE A 7 8.44 11.22 -21.37
N MET A 8 8.37 10.10 -22.09
CA MET A 8 7.95 8.79 -21.56
C MET A 8 8.89 8.22 -20.48
N ARG A 9 10.13 8.68 -20.41
CA ARG A 9 11.09 8.26 -19.37
C ARG A 9 10.93 8.98 -18.04
N LYS A 10 10.14 10.06 -17.98
CA LYS A 10 9.88 10.75 -16.71
C LYS A 10 8.91 9.90 -15.89
N PRO A 11 9.22 9.59 -14.60
CA PRO A 11 8.36 8.73 -13.77
C PRO A 11 6.93 9.27 -13.61
N ILE A 12 6.76 10.58 -13.59
CA ILE A 12 5.43 11.23 -13.51
C ILE A 12 4.64 10.96 -14.80
N THR A 13 5.26 11.07 -15.95
CA THR A 13 4.59 10.86 -17.24
C THR A 13 4.16 9.40 -17.40
N SER A 14 5.04 8.44 -17.02
CA SER A 14 4.69 7.02 -17.06
C SER A 14 3.53 6.68 -16.13
N ALA A 15 3.48 7.29 -14.94
CA ALA A 15 2.38 7.11 -14.00
C ALA A 15 1.06 7.67 -14.57
N ILE A 16 1.07 8.87 -15.14
CA ILE A 16 -0.14 9.47 -15.75
C ILE A 16 -0.65 8.62 -16.91
N VAL A 17 0.23 8.18 -17.82
CA VAL A 17 -0.15 7.32 -18.96
C VAL A 17 -0.73 6.00 -18.45
N ALA A 18 -0.15 5.40 -17.44
CA ALA A 18 -0.64 4.17 -16.83
C ALA A 18 -2.04 4.34 -16.22
N ILE A 19 -2.26 5.45 -15.50
CA ILE A 19 -3.57 5.80 -14.94
C ILE A 19 -4.61 5.95 -16.05
N LEU A 20 -4.31 6.75 -17.08
CA LEU A 20 -5.22 6.96 -18.21
C LEU A 20 -5.57 5.66 -18.93
N PHE A 21 -4.58 4.78 -19.10
CA PHE A 21 -4.81 3.47 -19.72
C PHE A 21 -5.66 2.56 -18.82
N GLY A 22 -5.45 2.60 -17.51
CA GLY A 22 -6.29 1.92 -16.53
C GLY A 22 -7.74 2.38 -16.58
N PHE A 23 -7.99 3.69 -16.64
CA PHE A 23 -9.33 4.25 -16.81
C PHE A 23 -9.95 3.88 -18.16
N PHE A 24 -9.16 3.87 -19.24
CA PHE A 24 -9.63 3.45 -20.55
C PHE A 24 -10.12 1.99 -20.57
N VAL A 25 -9.35 1.07 -19.97
CA VAL A 25 -9.76 -0.34 -19.88
C VAL A 25 -10.95 -0.50 -18.94
N ALA A 26 -10.99 0.23 -17.82
CA ALA A 26 -12.14 0.26 -16.91
C ALA A 26 -13.41 0.77 -17.61
N THR A 27 -13.29 1.74 -18.55
CA THR A 27 -14.41 2.20 -19.42
C THR A 27 -14.98 1.05 -20.24
N ILE A 28 -14.12 0.23 -20.84
CA ILE A 28 -14.56 -0.93 -21.65
C ILE A 28 -15.27 -1.95 -20.77
N VAL A 29 -14.76 -2.21 -19.57
CA VAL A 29 -15.38 -3.14 -18.61
C VAL A 29 -16.75 -2.66 -18.18
N LEU A 30 -16.90 -1.37 -17.81
CA LEU A 30 -18.19 -0.77 -17.46
C LEU A 30 -19.20 -0.86 -18.59
N ALA A 31 -18.80 -0.43 -19.79
CA ALA A 31 -19.66 -0.44 -20.96
C ALA A 31 -20.11 -1.86 -21.33
N SER A 32 -19.20 -2.85 -21.26
CA SER A 32 -19.52 -4.26 -21.53
C SER A 32 -20.46 -4.87 -20.49
N ALA A 33 -20.44 -4.35 -19.26
CA ALA A 33 -21.36 -4.75 -18.19
C ALA A 33 -22.70 -4.00 -18.22
N GLY A 34 -22.91 -3.08 -19.18
CA GLY A 34 -24.16 -2.35 -19.37
C GLY A 34 -24.31 -1.09 -18.50
N TYR A 35 -23.21 -0.60 -17.91
CA TYR A 35 -23.21 0.63 -17.08
C TYR A 35 -22.62 1.81 -17.85
N ASP A 36 -23.12 3.02 -17.56
CA ASP A 36 -22.55 4.25 -18.14
C ASP A 36 -21.21 4.59 -17.47
N PRO A 37 -20.09 4.55 -18.21
CA PRO A 37 -18.78 4.86 -17.66
C PRO A 37 -18.63 6.31 -17.19
N VAL A 38 -19.32 7.27 -17.82
CA VAL A 38 -19.23 8.68 -17.45
C VAL A 38 -19.88 8.92 -16.10
N GLU A 39 -21.07 8.35 -15.90
CA GLU A 39 -21.79 8.41 -14.63
C GLU A 39 -21.01 7.70 -13.53
N ALA A 40 -20.46 6.51 -13.82
CA ALA A 40 -19.66 5.73 -12.88
C ALA A 40 -18.39 6.47 -12.40
N PHE A 41 -17.63 7.06 -13.33
CA PHE A 41 -16.44 7.84 -12.96
C PHE A 41 -16.79 9.17 -12.31
N GLY A 42 -17.90 9.81 -12.70
CA GLY A 42 -18.44 10.97 -12.00
C GLY A 42 -18.74 10.64 -10.53
N ALA A 43 -19.46 9.55 -10.27
CA ALA A 43 -19.77 9.06 -8.92
C ALA A 43 -18.51 8.65 -8.14
N LEU A 44 -17.51 8.06 -8.81
CA LEU A 44 -16.22 7.72 -8.21
C LEU A 44 -15.51 8.97 -7.68
N ILE A 45 -15.36 9.99 -8.52
CA ILE A 45 -14.67 11.24 -8.18
C ILE A 45 -15.45 12.00 -7.10
N ASP A 46 -16.77 12.11 -7.24
CA ASP A 46 -17.61 12.75 -6.21
C ASP A 46 -17.49 12.02 -4.86
N GLY A 47 -17.48 10.68 -4.87
CA GLY A 47 -17.25 9.87 -3.68
C GLY A 47 -15.86 10.04 -3.06
N MET A 48 -14.86 10.46 -3.82
CA MET A 48 -13.50 10.71 -3.30
C MET A 48 -13.37 12.10 -2.67
N ILE A 49 -13.84 13.15 -3.38
CA ILE A 49 -13.53 14.54 -3.06
C ILE A 49 -14.76 15.48 -3.02
N GLY A 50 -15.95 15.01 -3.38
CA GLY A 50 -17.14 15.84 -3.54
C GLY A 50 -17.63 16.50 -2.24
N LYS A 51 -17.32 15.91 -1.08
CA LYS A 51 -17.70 16.47 0.24
C LYS A 51 -16.53 16.34 1.23
N PRO A 52 -16.37 17.31 2.18
CA PRO A 52 -15.31 17.23 3.21
C PRO A 52 -15.33 15.92 4.00
N LYS A 53 -16.52 15.38 4.29
CA LYS A 53 -16.70 14.07 4.93
C LYS A 53 -16.06 12.92 4.11
N TYR A 54 -16.14 12.95 2.78
CA TYR A 54 -15.55 11.91 1.93
C TYR A 54 -14.03 11.99 1.96
N ILE A 55 -13.48 13.18 1.88
CA ILE A 55 -12.03 13.42 2.01
C ILE A 55 -11.52 12.92 3.36
N ALA A 56 -12.23 13.19 4.46
CA ALA A 56 -11.87 12.69 5.78
C ALA A 56 -11.86 11.15 5.82
N ASN A 57 -12.87 10.48 5.27
CA ASN A 57 -12.91 9.03 5.20
C ASN A 57 -11.82 8.43 4.30
N VAL A 58 -11.46 9.09 3.20
CA VAL A 58 -10.33 8.69 2.36
C VAL A 58 -9.03 8.75 3.16
N ILE A 59 -8.79 9.80 3.94
CA ILE A 59 -7.61 9.95 4.79
C ILE A 59 -7.57 8.86 5.87
N ILE A 60 -8.70 8.58 6.50
CA ILE A 60 -8.82 7.52 7.51
C ILE A 60 -8.48 6.15 6.91
N LYS A 61 -9.08 5.80 5.77
CA LYS A 61 -8.78 4.53 5.06
C LYS A 61 -7.35 4.47 4.53
N ALA A 62 -6.75 5.59 4.17
CA ALA A 62 -5.36 5.65 3.72
C ALA A 62 -4.35 5.30 4.83
N THR A 63 -4.69 5.50 6.10
CA THR A 63 -3.77 5.28 7.23
C THR A 63 -3.22 3.85 7.28
N PRO A 64 -4.04 2.78 7.41
CA PRO A 64 -3.53 1.42 7.42
C PRO A 64 -2.86 1.03 6.09
N LEU A 65 -3.37 1.51 4.96
CA LEU A 65 -2.81 1.26 3.64
C LEU A 65 -1.42 1.90 3.46
N LEU A 66 -1.18 3.06 4.05
CA LEU A 66 0.13 3.71 4.04
C LEU A 66 1.15 2.89 4.84
N PHE A 67 0.80 2.46 6.05
CA PHE A 67 1.68 1.63 6.85
C PHE A 67 2.03 0.30 6.18
N THR A 68 1.03 -0.43 5.70
CA THR A 68 1.24 -1.72 5.01
C THR A 68 1.97 -1.54 3.68
N GLY A 69 1.67 -0.46 2.94
CA GLY A 69 2.38 -0.10 1.72
C GLY A 69 3.86 0.21 1.98
N VAL A 70 4.17 0.99 3.01
CA VAL A 70 5.55 1.28 3.43
C VAL A 70 6.26 0.00 3.88
N ALA A 71 5.58 -0.87 4.64
CA ALA A 71 6.10 -2.14 5.10
C ALA A 71 6.54 -3.05 3.94
N VAL A 72 5.68 -3.18 2.94
CA VAL A 72 5.96 -3.96 1.72
C VAL A 72 7.06 -3.31 0.88
N ALA A 73 6.98 -1.99 0.65
CA ALA A 73 7.99 -1.25 -0.09
C ALA A 73 9.38 -1.37 0.54
N PHE A 74 9.46 -1.31 1.86
CA PHE A 74 10.68 -1.52 2.63
C PHE A 74 11.25 -2.92 2.42
N ALA A 75 10.44 -3.97 2.60
CA ALA A 75 10.87 -5.35 2.42
C ALA A 75 11.37 -5.62 0.99
N PHE A 76 10.66 -5.07 -0.02
CA PHE A 76 11.02 -5.22 -1.42
C PHE A 76 12.38 -4.60 -1.75
N ARG A 77 12.72 -3.45 -1.16
CA ARG A 77 14.04 -2.81 -1.30
C ARG A 77 15.20 -3.63 -0.72
N VAL A 78 14.90 -4.55 0.17
CA VAL A 78 15.87 -5.49 0.79
C VAL A 78 15.88 -6.85 0.07
N GLY A 79 15.14 -6.98 -1.03
CA GLY A 79 15.04 -8.21 -1.81
C GLY A 79 14.19 -9.30 -1.15
N LEU A 80 13.21 -8.90 -0.32
CA LEU A 80 12.22 -9.77 0.30
C LEU A 80 10.80 -9.36 -0.12
N PHE A 81 9.95 -10.36 -0.32
CA PHE A 81 8.55 -10.15 -0.67
C PHE A 81 7.65 -10.43 0.53
N ASN A 82 7.21 -9.37 1.23
CA ASN A 82 6.34 -9.51 2.40
C ASN A 82 4.86 -9.59 2.01
N ILE A 83 4.39 -10.77 1.60
CA ILE A 83 2.97 -11.05 1.40
C ILE A 83 2.25 -11.34 2.75
N GLY A 84 3.01 -11.46 3.85
CA GLY A 84 2.50 -11.67 5.20
C GLY A 84 2.01 -10.39 5.88
N ALA A 85 2.02 -9.27 5.18
CA ALA A 85 1.56 -7.98 5.71
C ALA A 85 0.13 -8.04 6.27
N GLU A 86 -0.75 -8.85 5.65
CA GLU A 86 -2.12 -9.05 6.13
C GLU A 86 -2.15 -9.73 7.50
N GLY A 87 -1.47 -10.86 7.66
CA GLY A 87 -1.43 -11.58 8.93
C GLY A 87 -0.71 -10.80 10.03
N GLN A 88 0.34 -10.06 9.68
CA GLN A 88 1.06 -9.19 10.62
C GLN A 88 0.17 -8.04 11.10
N TYR A 89 -0.67 -7.48 10.21
CA TYR A 89 -1.68 -6.50 10.54
C TYR A 89 -2.73 -7.10 11.49
N VAL A 90 -3.28 -8.29 11.18
CA VAL A 90 -4.27 -8.97 12.02
C VAL A 90 -3.69 -9.31 13.39
N PHE A 91 -2.46 -9.83 13.49
CA PHE A 91 -1.82 -10.05 14.78
C PHE A 91 -1.70 -8.74 15.57
N GLY A 92 -1.27 -7.66 14.92
CA GLY A 92 -1.21 -6.33 15.54
C GLY A 92 -2.56 -5.89 16.10
N THR A 93 -3.63 -6.06 15.31
CA THR A 93 -5.01 -5.73 15.69
C THR A 93 -5.47 -6.54 16.90
N VAL A 94 -5.26 -7.87 16.88
CA VAL A 94 -5.70 -8.78 17.94
C VAL A 94 -4.96 -8.50 19.25
N PHE A 95 -3.64 -8.41 19.24
CA PHE A 95 -2.87 -8.16 20.45
C PHE A 95 -3.09 -6.76 21.02
N ALA A 96 -3.29 -5.76 20.17
CA ALA A 96 -3.71 -4.42 20.58
C ALA A 96 -5.08 -4.45 21.26
N THR A 97 -6.03 -5.24 20.73
CA THR A 97 -7.36 -5.43 21.35
C THR A 97 -7.26 -6.13 22.69
N ILE A 98 -6.49 -7.23 22.80
CA ILE A 98 -6.31 -7.96 24.05
C ILE A 98 -5.83 -7.01 25.15
N VAL A 99 -4.77 -6.25 24.87
CA VAL A 99 -4.18 -5.33 25.87
C VAL A 99 -5.11 -4.13 26.13
N GLY A 100 -5.77 -3.63 25.08
CA GLY A 100 -6.71 -2.51 25.17
C GLY A 100 -7.96 -2.84 26.00
N VAL A 101 -8.39 -4.12 26.03
CA VAL A 101 -9.52 -4.60 26.88
C VAL A 101 -9.07 -4.88 28.30
N LEU A 102 -7.90 -5.51 28.47
CA LEU A 102 -7.43 -5.96 29.79
C LEU A 102 -6.85 -4.85 30.65
N LEU A 103 -6.23 -3.84 30.05
CA LEU A 103 -5.61 -2.73 30.77
C LEU A 103 -6.49 -1.50 30.71
N ASP A 104 -6.66 -0.85 31.88
CA ASP A 104 -7.30 0.47 31.99
C ASP A 104 -6.33 1.45 32.65
N LEU A 105 -5.45 2.00 31.81
CA LEU A 105 -4.44 2.96 32.20
C LEU A 105 -4.88 4.38 31.78
N PRO A 106 -4.28 5.44 32.35
CA PRO A 106 -4.48 6.78 31.81
C PRO A 106 -4.13 6.86 30.31
N PRO A 107 -4.82 7.69 29.51
CA PRO A 107 -4.65 7.74 28.04
C PRO A 107 -3.20 7.94 27.58
N VAL A 108 -2.43 8.72 28.34
CA VAL A 108 -0.99 8.96 28.05
C VAL A 108 -0.14 7.69 28.10
N LEU A 109 -0.55 6.68 28.85
CA LEU A 109 0.12 5.37 28.93
C LEU A 109 -0.61 4.31 28.11
N GLN A 110 -1.93 4.32 28.10
CA GLN A 110 -2.75 3.31 27.39
C GLN A 110 -2.46 3.29 25.90
N ILE A 111 -2.50 4.46 25.25
CA ILE A 111 -2.28 4.57 23.81
C ILE A 111 -0.89 4.05 23.39
N PRO A 112 0.24 4.52 23.98
CA PRO A 112 1.56 3.99 23.67
C PRO A 112 1.71 2.48 23.92
N VAL A 113 1.13 1.97 25.01
CA VAL A 113 1.21 0.54 25.35
C VAL A 113 0.46 -0.31 24.31
N VAL A 114 -0.75 0.06 23.94
CA VAL A 114 -1.55 -0.65 22.93
C VAL A 114 -0.84 -0.63 21.56
N LEU A 115 -0.31 0.53 21.16
CA LEU A 115 0.44 0.64 19.89
C LEU A 115 1.74 -0.17 19.93
N LEU A 116 2.47 -0.15 21.04
CA LEU A 116 3.72 -0.90 21.20
C LEU A 116 3.47 -2.41 21.15
N VAL A 117 2.43 -2.91 21.83
CA VAL A 117 2.10 -4.33 21.82
C VAL A 117 1.67 -4.79 20.43
N GLY A 118 0.84 -4.00 19.71
CA GLY A 118 0.48 -4.29 18.32
C GLY A 118 1.70 -4.29 17.40
N MET A 119 2.61 -3.33 17.58
CA MET A 119 3.88 -3.26 16.84
C MET A 119 4.74 -4.49 17.09
N LEU A 120 4.90 -4.91 18.35
CA LEU A 120 5.71 -6.08 18.72
C LEU A 120 5.11 -7.38 18.22
N ALA A 121 3.79 -7.53 18.25
CA ALA A 121 3.09 -8.70 17.70
C ALA A 121 3.32 -8.83 16.18
N GLY A 122 3.15 -7.76 15.44
CA GLY A 122 3.46 -7.75 14.00
C GLY A 122 4.94 -7.98 13.73
N ALA A 123 5.84 -7.37 14.53
CA ALA A 123 7.29 -7.58 14.44
C ALA A 123 7.68 -9.04 14.69
N ALA A 124 7.10 -9.68 15.69
CA ALA A 124 7.37 -11.10 16.02
C ALA A 124 6.91 -12.02 14.88
N ALA A 125 5.72 -11.79 14.32
CA ALA A 125 5.22 -12.54 13.17
C ALA A 125 6.14 -12.36 11.94
N GLY A 126 6.56 -11.13 11.64
CA GLY A 126 7.52 -10.84 10.58
C GLY A 126 8.90 -11.45 10.85
N ALA A 127 9.42 -11.31 12.07
CA ALA A 127 10.70 -11.89 12.47
C ALA A 127 10.72 -13.42 12.32
N LEU A 128 9.62 -14.10 12.63
CA LEU A 128 9.48 -15.54 12.46
C LEU A 128 9.66 -15.95 10.98
N VAL A 129 9.01 -15.23 10.03
CA VAL A 129 9.19 -15.45 8.59
C VAL A 129 10.64 -15.24 8.18
N GLY A 130 11.25 -14.12 8.62
CA GLY A 130 12.65 -13.80 8.33
C GLY A 130 13.62 -14.83 8.90
N TRP A 131 13.36 -15.34 10.09
CA TRP A 131 14.18 -16.37 10.75
C TRP A 131 14.11 -17.72 10.04
N LEU A 132 12.90 -18.18 9.67
CA LEU A 132 12.71 -19.40 8.90
C LEU A 132 13.45 -19.35 7.57
N LYS A 133 13.40 -18.21 6.88
CA LYS A 133 14.17 -18.01 5.65
C LYS A 133 15.67 -17.99 5.91
N ALA A 134 16.14 -17.27 6.93
CA ALA A 134 17.56 -17.10 7.20
C ALA A 134 18.23 -18.40 7.69
N LYS A 135 17.50 -19.24 8.45
CA LYS A 135 18.04 -20.45 9.07
C LYS A 135 17.83 -21.68 8.21
N PHE A 136 16.65 -21.86 7.61
CA PHE A 136 16.25 -23.08 6.91
C PHE A 136 16.12 -22.89 5.38
N GLY A 137 16.27 -21.66 4.86
CA GLY A 137 16.10 -21.38 3.44
C GLY A 137 14.65 -21.43 2.94
N ILE A 138 13.66 -21.52 3.85
CA ILE A 138 12.24 -21.61 3.48
C ILE A 138 11.83 -20.33 2.76
N HIS A 139 11.05 -20.47 1.68
CA HIS A 139 10.60 -19.32 0.92
C HIS A 139 9.63 -18.47 1.74
N GLU A 140 9.91 -17.15 1.88
CA GLU A 140 9.15 -16.23 2.70
C GLU A 140 7.67 -16.14 2.32
N VAL A 141 7.33 -16.30 1.04
CA VAL A 141 5.95 -16.25 0.55
C VAL A 141 5.11 -17.38 1.15
N ILE A 142 5.62 -18.60 1.17
CA ILE A 142 4.90 -19.78 1.70
C ILE A 142 4.63 -19.59 3.20
N THR A 143 5.66 -19.24 3.96
CA THR A 143 5.54 -19.01 5.41
C THR A 143 4.56 -17.87 5.70
N SER A 144 4.62 -16.79 4.91
CA SER A 144 3.74 -15.63 5.06
C SER A 144 2.29 -15.98 4.82
N ILE A 145 1.98 -16.74 3.75
CA ILE A 145 0.61 -17.18 3.46
C ILE A 145 0.06 -18.05 4.60
N MET A 146 0.87 -18.97 5.13
CA MET A 146 0.45 -19.79 6.27
C MET A 146 0.16 -18.94 7.50
N LEU A 147 1.03 -17.96 7.80
CA LEU A 147 0.82 -17.06 8.94
C LEU A 147 -0.40 -16.15 8.77
N ASN A 148 -0.77 -15.76 7.54
CA ASN A 148 -2.00 -15.02 7.31
C ASN A 148 -3.22 -15.84 7.75
N TRP A 149 -3.30 -17.13 7.38
CA TRP A 149 -4.40 -18.00 7.81
C TRP A 149 -4.38 -18.25 9.32
N ILE A 150 -3.21 -18.47 9.90
CA ILE A 150 -3.06 -18.63 11.35
C ILE A 150 -3.56 -17.37 12.08
N SER A 151 -3.23 -16.17 11.59
CA SER A 151 -3.68 -14.92 12.20
C SER A 151 -5.19 -14.73 12.12
N LEU A 152 -5.82 -15.11 11.00
CA LEU A 152 -7.27 -15.05 10.82
C LEU A 152 -7.98 -15.99 11.81
N TYR A 153 -7.54 -17.26 11.91
CA TYR A 153 -8.14 -18.20 12.86
C TYR A 153 -7.84 -17.82 14.30
N PHE A 154 -6.66 -17.25 14.59
CA PHE A 154 -6.34 -16.76 15.92
C PHE A 154 -7.23 -15.57 16.31
N ASN A 155 -7.50 -14.65 15.37
CA ASN A 155 -8.47 -13.58 15.58
C ASN A 155 -9.84 -14.16 15.97
N ASN A 156 -10.34 -15.13 15.20
CA ASN A 156 -11.64 -15.75 15.46
C ASN A 156 -11.68 -16.50 16.79
N PHE A 157 -10.57 -17.16 17.16
CA PHE A 157 -10.43 -17.79 18.47
C PHE A 157 -10.53 -16.77 19.61
N VAL A 158 -9.83 -15.63 19.50
CA VAL A 158 -9.85 -14.59 20.54
C VAL A 158 -11.24 -13.95 20.64
N VAL A 159 -11.86 -13.60 19.49
CA VAL A 159 -13.21 -13.01 19.50
C VAL A 159 -14.25 -13.91 20.15
N ASN A 160 -14.16 -15.23 19.97
CA ASN A 160 -15.12 -16.19 20.51
C ASN A 160 -14.75 -16.69 21.93
N SER A 161 -13.63 -16.27 22.49
CA SER A 161 -13.25 -16.66 23.86
C SER A 161 -14.09 -15.90 24.89
N GLU A 162 -14.49 -16.56 25.97
CA GLU A 162 -15.35 -15.99 27.05
C GLU A 162 -14.80 -14.66 27.59
N ALA A 163 -13.48 -14.50 27.65
CA ALA A 163 -12.82 -13.31 28.19
C ALA A 163 -13.00 -12.06 27.29
N PHE A 164 -13.22 -12.24 25.99
CA PHE A 164 -13.25 -11.12 25.02
C PHE A 164 -14.57 -11.03 24.23
N HIS A 165 -15.40 -12.07 24.27
CA HIS A 165 -16.64 -12.10 23.50
C HIS A 165 -17.68 -11.11 24.03
N LYS A 166 -18.27 -10.31 23.14
CA LYS A 166 -19.42 -9.47 23.46
C LYS A 166 -20.71 -10.27 23.27
N ALA A 167 -21.50 -10.39 24.34
CA ALA A 167 -22.75 -11.13 24.30
C ALA A 167 -23.68 -10.71 23.14
N ASN A 168 -24.28 -11.68 22.48
CA ASN A 168 -25.20 -11.50 21.34
C ASN A 168 -24.58 -10.73 20.15
N SER A 169 -23.28 -10.88 19.91
CA SER A 169 -22.56 -10.17 18.84
C SER A 169 -21.52 -11.08 18.20
N THR A 170 -21.12 -10.80 16.97
CA THR A 170 -19.97 -11.39 16.30
C THR A 170 -18.66 -10.62 16.57
N LYS A 171 -18.64 -9.75 17.60
CA LYS A 171 -17.53 -8.85 17.93
C LYS A 171 -16.98 -9.14 19.30
N SER A 172 -15.74 -8.70 19.52
CA SER A 172 -15.16 -8.65 20.86
C SER A 172 -15.75 -7.50 21.69
N LEU A 173 -15.43 -7.50 22.98
CA LEU A 173 -15.55 -6.29 23.80
C LEU A 173 -14.75 -5.15 23.15
N PRO A 174 -15.22 -3.91 23.23
CA PRO A 174 -14.44 -2.76 22.80
C PRO A 174 -13.25 -2.55 23.75
N ILE A 175 -12.16 -2.00 23.25
CA ILE A 175 -11.06 -1.57 24.09
C ILE A 175 -11.51 -0.45 25.02
N ASN A 176 -10.81 -0.27 26.14
CA ASN A 176 -11.12 0.80 27.08
C ASN A 176 -11.01 2.19 26.42
N PRO A 177 -11.91 3.14 26.72
CA PRO A 177 -11.94 4.46 26.11
C PRO A 177 -10.64 5.26 26.27
N SER A 178 -9.85 4.98 27.30
CA SER A 178 -8.51 5.54 27.52
C SER A 178 -7.52 5.22 26.38
N GLY A 179 -7.80 4.17 25.59
CA GLY A 179 -7.00 3.75 24.44
C GLY A 179 -7.42 4.37 23.10
N TYR A 180 -8.42 5.24 23.04
CA TYR A 180 -8.92 5.82 21.80
C TYR A 180 -7.97 6.89 21.27
N THR A 181 -7.62 6.79 19.99
CA THR A 181 -6.85 7.81 19.26
C THR A 181 -7.74 8.68 18.38
N MET A 182 -9.05 8.47 18.43
CA MET A 182 -10.05 9.27 17.72
C MET A 182 -10.10 10.68 18.29
N LEU A 183 -10.18 11.67 17.40
CA LEU A 183 -10.24 13.08 17.78
C LEU A 183 -11.63 13.46 18.27
N PHE A 184 -11.66 14.29 19.33
CA PHE A 184 -12.90 14.87 19.88
C PHE A 184 -13.93 13.84 20.35
N THR A 185 -13.48 12.70 20.92
CA THR A 185 -14.35 11.62 21.38
C THR A 185 -15.41 12.12 22.38
N ASP A 186 -14.99 12.93 23.36
CA ASP A 186 -15.90 13.49 24.39
C ASP A 186 -16.94 14.44 23.78
N MET A 187 -16.54 15.28 22.83
CA MET A 187 -17.47 16.19 22.13
C MET A 187 -18.43 15.42 21.22
N LYS A 188 -18.00 14.29 20.63
CA LYS A 188 -18.88 13.44 19.80
C LYS A 188 -19.89 12.63 20.61
N SER A 189 -19.65 12.44 21.90
CA SER A 189 -20.53 11.70 22.79
C SER A 189 -21.69 12.54 23.35
N SER A 190 -21.62 13.87 23.26
CA SER A 190 -22.66 14.78 23.74
C SER A 190 -23.36 15.51 22.59
N SER A 191 -24.67 15.82 22.77
CA SER A 191 -25.46 16.57 21.77
C SER A 191 -24.91 17.97 21.53
N ASP A 192 -24.53 18.65 22.61
CA ASP A 192 -24.01 20.03 22.56
C ASP A 192 -22.61 20.08 21.93
N GLY A 193 -21.76 19.10 22.24
CA GLY A 193 -20.45 18.95 21.61
C GLY A 193 -20.55 18.65 20.11
N LEU A 194 -21.49 17.79 19.69
CA LEU A 194 -21.76 17.54 18.27
C LEU A 194 -22.27 18.79 17.54
N ALA A 195 -23.13 19.62 18.18
CA ALA A 195 -23.56 20.89 17.62
C ALA A 195 -22.39 21.85 17.45
N ALA A 196 -21.57 22.03 18.49
CA ALA A 196 -20.40 22.88 18.47
C ALA A 196 -19.36 22.43 17.39
N LEU A 197 -19.17 21.11 17.20
CA LEU A 197 -18.30 20.60 16.14
C LEU A 197 -18.85 20.91 14.75
N LYS A 198 -20.17 20.79 14.53
CA LYS A 198 -20.80 21.07 13.22
C LYS A 198 -20.76 22.56 12.85
N ASP A 199 -20.72 23.46 13.83
CA ASP A 199 -20.64 24.89 13.61
C ASP A 199 -19.26 25.35 13.08
N ILE A 200 -18.26 24.48 13.12
CA ILE A 200 -16.94 24.77 12.53
C ILE A 200 -17.08 24.79 10.99
N PRO A 201 -16.79 25.92 10.30
CA PRO A 201 -16.93 26.00 8.85
C PRO A 201 -16.10 24.96 8.12
N VAL A 202 -16.65 24.35 7.05
CA VAL A 202 -16.02 23.42 6.11
C VAL A 202 -15.67 22.05 6.70
N VAL A 203 -14.97 21.99 7.85
CA VAL A 203 -14.45 20.73 8.41
C VAL A 203 -15.29 20.17 9.55
N GLY A 204 -16.18 20.96 10.15
CA GLY A 204 -16.93 20.57 11.34
C GLY A 204 -17.84 19.37 11.11
N ASP A 205 -18.63 19.37 10.05
CA ASP A 205 -19.50 18.24 9.69
C ASP A 205 -18.66 16.97 9.34
N ALA A 206 -17.51 17.16 8.71
CA ALA A 206 -16.60 16.06 8.41
C ALA A 206 -16.05 15.41 9.70
N ILE A 207 -15.56 16.22 10.65
CA ILE A 207 -15.02 15.73 11.91
C ILE A 207 -16.12 15.11 12.76
N ALA A 208 -17.30 15.72 12.84
CA ALA A 208 -18.41 15.21 13.64
C ALA A 208 -18.95 13.85 13.18
N ARG A 209 -18.91 13.58 11.87
CA ARG A 209 -19.51 12.38 11.25
C ARG A 209 -18.51 11.30 10.82
N THR A 210 -17.23 11.48 11.12
CA THR A 210 -16.18 10.51 10.75
C THR A 210 -15.32 10.15 11.95
N ASP A 211 -14.62 9.02 11.85
CA ASP A 211 -13.66 8.56 12.86
C ASP A 211 -12.29 9.22 12.65
N ALA A 212 -12.28 10.56 12.48
CA ALA A 212 -11.04 11.30 12.31
C ALA A 212 -10.10 11.05 13.49
N ASN A 213 -8.87 10.63 13.18
CA ASN A 213 -7.86 10.25 14.15
C ASN A 213 -6.47 10.72 13.72
N VAL A 214 -5.52 10.69 14.64
CA VAL A 214 -4.14 11.12 14.38
C VAL A 214 -3.31 10.10 13.61
N GLY A 215 -3.86 8.94 13.27
CA GLY A 215 -3.15 7.82 12.66
C GLY A 215 -2.42 8.19 11.36
N ILE A 216 -3.01 9.03 10.52
CA ILE A 216 -2.37 9.45 9.25
C ILE A 216 -1.07 10.22 9.48
N ILE A 217 -1.00 11.05 10.54
CA ILE A 217 0.20 11.82 10.89
C ILE A 217 1.31 10.84 11.28
N VAL A 218 0.98 9.86 12.13
CA VAL A 218 1.93 8.81 12.55
C VAL A 218 2.40 8.00 11.34
N ALA A 219 1.50 7.68 10.40
CA ALA A 219 1.82 6.95 9.18
C ALA A 219 2.77 7.73 8.26
N ILE A 220 2.56 9.03 8.09
CA ILE A 220 3.45 9.91 7.30
C ILE A 220 4.83 10.00 7.96
N ILE A 221 4.88 10.18 9.27
CA ILE A 221 6.15 10.21 10.01
C ILE A 221 6.89 8.87 9.84
N ALA A 222 6.18 7.75 9.96
CA ALA A 222 6.75 6.41 9.75
C ALA A 222 7.28 6.24 8.32
N ALA A 223 6.55 6.69 7.30
CA ALA A 223 6.99 6.63 5.90
C ALA A 223 8.27 7.42 5.66
N ILE A 224 8.36 8.64 6.20
CA ILE A 224 9.55 9.49 6.11
C ILE A 224 10.72 8.85 6.88
N PHE A 225 10.47 8.35 8.09
CA PHE A 225 11.49 7.69 8.92
C PHE A 225 12.06 6.45 8.23
N ILE A 226 11.22 5.59 7.67
CA ILE A 226 11.66 4.39 6.93
C ILE A 226 12.43 4.79 5.67
N GLY A 227 12.00 5.83 4.95
CA GLY A 227 12.75 6.39 3.82
C GLY A 227 14.14 6.88 4.23
N TRP A 228 14.24 7.61 5.34
CA TRP A 228 15.50 8.07 5.92
C TRP A 228 16.37 6.89 6.37
N LEU A 229 15.78 5.92 7.09
CA LEU A 229 16.48 4.72 7.55
C LEU A 229 17.13 3.97 6.39
N LEU A 230 16.40 3.73 5.30
CA LEU A 230 16.91 3.04 4.13
C LEU A 230 18.04 3.81 3.42
N MET A 231 17.91 5.14 3.31
CA MET A 231 18.79 5.93 2.43
C MET A 231 19.99 6.56 3.16
N ARG A 232 19.89 6.79 4.47
CA ARG A 232 20.83 7.60 5.24
C ARG A 232 21.52 6.86 6.39
N THR A 233 21.15 5.60 6.69
CA THR A 233 21.75 4.86 7.81
C THR A 233 22.60 3.69 7.34
N LYS A 234 23.54 3.25 8.23
CA LYS A 234 24.36 2.06 8.01
C LYS A 234 23.49 0.81 7.84
N VAL A 235 22.47 0.66 8.70
CA VAL A 235 21.55 -0.47 8.66
C VAL A 235 20.82 -0.53 7.32
N GLY A 236 20.30 0.61 6.84
CA GLY A 236 19.65 0.70 5.54
C GLY A 236 20.61 0.42 4.36
N TYR A 237 21.87 0.82 4.48
CA TYR A 237 22.88 0.48 3.47
C TYR A 237 23.13 -1.04 3.42
N GLU A 238 23.37 -1.68 4.58
CA GLU A 238 23.56 -3.13 4.67
C GLU A 238 22.36 -3.90 4.10
N MET A 239 21.15 -3.48 4.46
CA MET A 239 19.90 -4.09 3.95
C MET A 239 19.79 -3.99 2.43
N ARG A 240 20.06 -2.82 1.83
CA ARG A 240 20.04 -2.64 0.38
C ARG A 240 21.13 -3.45 -0.31
N ALA A 241 22.33 -3.54 0.27
CA ALA A 241 23.40 -4.37 -0.24
C ALA A 241 22.99 -5.86 -0.30
N VAL A 242 22.34 -6.38 0.76
CA VAL A 242 21.77 -7.73 0.80
C VAL A 242 20.70 -7.92 -0.27
N GLY A 243 19.89 -6.90 -0.54
CA GLY A 243 18.86 -6.91 -1.57
C GLY A 243 19.43 -6.97 -3.00
N PHE A 244 20.54 -6.32 -3.24
CA PHE A 244 21.19 -6.32 -4.55
C PHE A 244 21.90 -7.66 -4.86
N ASN A 245 22.74 -8.13 -3.93
CA ASN A 245 23.47 -9.39 -4.09
C ASN A 245 23.89 -9.90 -2.70
N ARG A 246 23.29 -11.01 -2.29
CA ARG A 246 23.53 -11.62 -0.97
C ARG A 246 24.96 -12.13 -0.80
N ASP A 247 25.50 -12.77 -1.84
CA ASP A 247 26.84 -13.32 -1.81
C ASP A 247 27.89 -12.22 -1.73
N ALA A 248 27.76 -11.20 -2.56
CA ALA A 248 28.64 -10.02 -2.51
C ALA A 248 28.56 -9.32 -1.13
N ALA A 249 27.37 -9.14 -0.57
CA ALA A 249 27.19 -8.59 0.77
C ALA A 249 27.88 -9.43 1.84
N GLN A 250 27.79 -10.75 1.75
CA GLN A 250 28.45 -11.66 2.68
C GLN A 250 29.99 -11.56 2.57
N PHE A 251 30.54 -11.48 1.36
CA PHE A 251 31.97 -11.30 1.15
C PHE A 251 32.51 -9.99 1.74
N THR A 252 31.69 -8.94 1.80
CA THR A 252 32.06 -7.66 2.44
C THR A 252 31.86 -7.67 3.97
N GLY A 253 31.52 -8.82 4.58
CA GLY A 253 31.34 -8.98 6.02
C GLY A 253 29.96 -8.58 6.54
N ILE A 254 28.99 -8.29 5.67
CA ILE A 254 27.62 -7.99 6.09
C ILE A 254 26.92 -9.27 6.54
N ASN A 255 26.30 -9.25 7.72
CA ASN A 255 25.54 -10.39 8.22
C ASN A 255 24.18 -10.50 7.53
N VAL A 256 24.13 -11.26 6.43
CA VAL A 256 22.93 -11.47 5.60
C VAL A 256 21.77 -12.02 6.43
N LYS A 257 21.99 -13.04 7.27
CA LYS A 257 20.92 -13.66 8.08
C LYS A 257 20.26 -12.67 9.02
N ARG A 258 21.06 -11.87 9.74
CA ARG A 258 20.55 -10.82 10.62
C ARG A 258 19.73 -9.78 9.85
N ASN A 259 20.19 -9.35 8.69
CA ASN A 259 19.51 -8.35 7.89
C ASN A 259 18.17 -8.87 7.33
N LEU A 260 18.07 -10.14 6.94
CA LEU A 260 16.79 -10.76 6.52
C LEU A 260 15.77 -10.78 7.66
N VAL A 261 16.18 -11.18 8.87
CA VAL A 261 15.28 -11.19 10.04
C VAL A 261 14.84 -9.79 10.44
N LEU A 262 15.78 -8.84 10.53
CA LEU A 262 15.48 -7.45 10.87
C LEU A 262 14.56 -6.79 9.83
N CYS A 263 14.76 -7.06 8.55
CA CYS A 263 13.90 -6.54 7.49
C CYS A 263 12.44 -6.98 7.68
N MET A 264 12.22 -8.27 7.88
CA MET A 264 10.88 -8.81 8.07
C MET A 264 10.27 -8.37 9.41
N ALA A 265 11.09 -8.22 10.47
CA ALA A 265 10.64 -7.69 11.75
C ALA A 265 10.19 -6.23 11.67
N ILE A 266 10.96 -5.36 11.00
CA ILE A 266 10.59 -3.95 10.81
C ILE A 266 9.33 -3.83 9.92
N SER A 267 9.26 -4.60 8.84
CA SER A 267 8.09 -4.66 7.97
C SER A 267 6.85 -5.11 8.76
N GLY A 268 6.99 -6.16 9.58
CA GLY A 268 5.91 -6.64 10.45
C GLY A 268 5.51 -5.63 11.53
N ALA A 269 6.48 -4.92 12.10
CA ALA A 269 6.22 -3.86 13.08
C ALA A 269 5.31 -2.76 12.50
N LEU A 270 5.58 -2.32 11.27
CA LEU A 270 4.75 -1.33 10.59
C LEU A 270 3.32 -1.84 10.37
N CYS A 271 3.15 -3.09 9.94
CA CYS A 271 1.84 -3.71 9.79
C CYS A 271 1.12 -3.84 11.14
N GLY A 272 1.83 -4.20 12.21
CA GLY A 272 1.26 -4.30 13.55
C GLY A 272 0.78 -2.94 14.09
N VAL A 273 1.53 -1.87 13.85
CA VAL A 273 1.09 -0.49 14.18
C VAL A 273 -0.15 -0.12 13.39
N ALA A 274 -0.23 -0.48 12.11
CA ALA A 274 -1.42 -0.25 11.30
C ALA A 274 -2.68 -0.89 11.93
N GLY A 275 -2.56 -2.14 12.38
CA GLY A 275 -3.64 -2.85 13.07
C GLY A 275 -4.04 -2.21 14.40
N ALA A 276 -3.06 -1.83 15.20
CA ALA A 276 -3.30 -1.16 16.48
C ALA A 276 -3.97 0.20 16.31
N LEU A 277 -3.53 1.01 15.32
CA LEU A 277 -4.17 2.29 15.00
C LEU A 277 -5.58 2.12 14.43
N ASN A 278 -5.85 1.03 13.71
CA ASN A 278 -7.18 0.73 13.23
C ASN A 278 -8.16 0.54 14.39
N ILE A 279 -7.79 -0.26 15.39
CA ILE A 279 -8.64 -0.52 16.58
C ILE A 279 -8.78 0.71 17.47
N THR A 280 -7.69 1.44 17.72
CA THR A 280 -7.74 2.62 18.59
C THR A 280 -8.41 3.83 17.94
N GLY A 281 -8.42 3.88 16.60
CA GLY A 281 -8.91 5.04 15.83
C GLY A 281 -10.28 4.90 15.20
N LEU A 282 -10.84 3.70 15.09
CA LEU A 282 -12.09 3.46 14.36
C LEU A 282 -13.16 2.81 15.23
N ASN A 283 -14.39 3.32 15.15
CA ASN A 283 -15.55 2.67 15.74
C ASN A 283 -15.82 1.30 15.07
N PRO A 284 -16.21 0.29 15.84
CA PRO A 284 -16.60 0.26 17.25
C PRO A 284 -15.48 -0.04 18.24
N HIS A 285 -14.20 0.16 17.89
CA HIS A 285 -13.01 -0.12 18.74
C HIS A 285 -12.94 -1.59 19.23
N SER A 286 -13.38 -2.51 18.39
CA SER A 286 -13.45 -3.95 18.67
C SER A 286 -13.17 -4.75 17.40
N ILE A 287 -12.57 -5.93 17.56
CA ILE A 287 -12.39 -6.88 16.46
C ILE A 287 -13.67 -7.70 16.25
N SER A 288 -13.87 -8.16 15.03
CA SER A 288 -15.00 -9.03 14.65
C SER A 288 -14.50 -10.40 14.17
N VAL A 289 -15.42 -11.37 14.14
CA VAL A 289 -15.17 -12.65 13.48
C VAL A 289 -14.92 -12.41 12.00
N LEU A 290 -13.80 -12.86 11.49
CA LEU A 290 -13.39 -12.71 10.11
C LEU A 290 -13.82 -13.95 9.30
N ALA A 291 -14.74 -13.77 8.35
CA ALA A 291 -15.06 -14.78 7.34
C ALA A 291 -14.04 -14.78 6.19
N ALA A 292 -13.42 -13.64 5.94
CA ALA A 292 -12.36 -13.43 4.95
C ALA A 292 -11.38 -12.38 5.46
N PHE A 293 -10.24 -12.22 4.79
CA PHE A 293 -9.26 -11.19 5.12
C PHE A 293 -9.82 -9.78 4.92
N GLU A 294 -9.37 -8.82 5.74
CA GLU A 294 -9.73 -7.41 5.61
C GLU A 294 -9.05 -6.72 4.42
N ASN A 295 -8.01 -7.35 3.88
CA ASN A 295 -7.23 -6.92 2.70
C ASN A 295 -6.40 -5.65 2.89
N TYR A 296 -6.21 -5.14 4.09
CA TYR A 296 -5.32 -3.99 4.30
C TYR A 296 -3.87 -4.29 3.95
N GLY A 297 -3.38 -5.47 4.30
CA GLY A 297 -2.04 -5.91 3.95
C GLY A 297 -1.88 -6.20 2.46
N PHE A 298 -2.86 -6.87 1.84
CA PHE A 298 -2.83 -7.17 0.41
C PHE A 298 -2.96 -5.91 -0.45
N ASN A 299 -3.82 -4.98 -0.07
CA ASN A 299 -3.93 -3.69 -0.73
C ASN A 299 -2.65 -2.83 -0.54
N GLY A 300 -1.93 -3.04 0.57
CA GLY A 300 -0.61 -2.45 0.79
C GLY A 300 0.42 -2.85 -0.27
N LEU A 301 0.35 -4.09 -0.81
CA LEU A 301 1.16 -4.50 -1.96
C LEU A 301 0.90 -3.60 -3.17
N SER A 302 -0.36 -3.34 -3.48
CA SER A 302 -0.76 -2.46 -4.58
C SER A 302 -0.23 -1.04 -4.38
N VAL A 303 -0.37 -0.49 -3.16
CA VAL A 303 0.18 0.83 -2.79
C VAL A 303 1.69 0.88 -2.97
N ALA A 304 2.42 -0.15 -2.53
CA ALA A 304 3.88 -0.23 -2.67
C ALA A 304 4.31 -0.22 -4.15
N PHE A 305 3.63 -0.99 -5.01
CA PHE A 305 3.96 -1.04 -6.43
C PHE A 305 3.59 0.24 -7.17
N ILE A 306 2.44 0.86 -6.88
CA ILE A 306 2.07 2.18 -7.41
C ILE A 306 3.14 3.22 -7.05
N ALA A 307 3.67 3.16 -5.82
CA ALA A 307 4.75 4.01 -5.33
C ALA A 307 6.14 3.70 -5.91
N GLY A 308 6.29 2.71 -6.78
CA GLY A 308 7.59 2.21 -7.24
C GLY A 308 8.48 1.71 -6.11
N CYS A 309 7.89 1.12 -5.08
CA CYS A 309 8.54 0.65 -3.87
C CYS A 309 9.34 1.76 -3.14
N SER A 310 8.87 3.00 -3.21
CA SER A 310 9.42 4.14 -2.47
C SER A 310 8.61 4.37 -1.20
N PRO A 311 9.19 4.31 0.02
CA PRO A 311 8.45 4.56 1.25
C PRO A 311 7.73 5.91 1.27
N VAL A 312 8.40 6.98 0.84
CA VAL A 312 7.78 8.31 0.74
C VAL A 312 6.75 8.37 -0.39
N GLY A 313 6.98 7.67 -1.50
CA GLY A 313 6.02 7.54 -2.61
C GLY A 313 4.72 6.84 -2.20
N CYS A 314 4.74 6.02 -1.14
CA CYS A 314 3.53 5.39 -0.61
C CYS A 314 2.53 6.41 -0.04
N ILE A 315 2.95 7.64 0.33
CA ILE A 315 2.04 8.67 0.86
C ILE A 315 0.97 9.04 -0.18
N PRO A 316 1.30 9.58 -1.36
CA PRO A 316 0.28 9.87 -2.37
C PRO A 316 -0.38 8.61 -2.93
N ALA A 317 0.34 7.49 -3.03
CA ALA A 317 -0.21 6.24 -3.54
C ALA A 317 -1.31 5.67 -2.63
N SER A 318 -1.15 5.73 -1.31
CA SER A 318 -2.16 5.27 -0.35
C SER A 318 -3.41 6.15 -0.36
N LEU A 319 -3.26 7.47 -0.49
CA LEU A 319 -4.39 8.39 -0.63
C LEU A 319 -5.20 8.12 -1.90
N LEU A 320 -4.51 7.92 -3.02
CA LEU A 320 -5.16 7.58 -4.28
C LEU A 320 -5.89 6.24 -4.19
N PHE A 321 -5.21 5.21 -3.67
CA PHE A 321 -5.81 3.88 -3.54
C PHE A 321 -7.00 3.85 -2.57
N ALA A 322 -6.87 4.52 -1.42
CA ALA A 322 -7.98 4.70 -0.47
C ALA A 322 -9.14 5.46 -1.09
N GLY A 323 -8.85 6.47 -1.91
CA GLY A 323 -9.85 7.21 -2.69
C GLY A 323 -10.62 6.30 -3.63
N LEU A 324 -9.94 5.46 -4.41
CA LEU A 324 -10.58 4.50 -5.31
C LEU A 324 -11.46 3.50 -4.54
N LEU A 325 -11.00 2.98 -3.40
CA LEU A 325 -11.77 2.06 -2.56
C LEU A 325 -13.01 2.75 -1.95
N TYR A 326 -12.87 3.97 -1.47
CA TYR A 326 -13.98 4.70 -0.85
C TYR A 326 -14.96 5.23 -1.90
N GLY A 327 -14.46 5.83 -2.99
CA GLY A 327 -15.26 6.32 -4.11
C GLY A 327 -16.00 5.19 -4.84
N GLY A 328 -15.44 3.98 -4.88
CA GLY A 328 -16.11 2.81 -5.44
C GLY A 328 -17.45 2.50 -4.76
N GLN A 329 -17.58 2.78 -3.46
CA GLN A 329 -18.87 2.64 -2.75
C GLN A 329 -19.94 3.63 -3.27
N SER A 330 -19.52 4.84 -3.69
CA SER A 330 -20.44 5.82 -4.30
C SER A 330 -20.89 5.37 -5.69
N VAL A 331 -20.04 4.71 -6.46
CA VAL A 331 -20.43 4.10 -7.74
C VAL A 331 -21.52 3.05 -7.55
N GLN A 332 -21.40 2.20 -6.53
CA GLN A 332 -22.44 1.23 -6.20
C GLN A 332 -23.76 1.89 -5.86
N GLN A 333 -23.74 2.98 -5.12
CA GLN A 333 -24.96 3.68 -4.68
C GLN A 333 -25.65 4.45 -5.83
N VAL A 334 -24.89 5.05 -6.73
CA VAL A 334 -25.40 5.91 -7.81
C VAL A 334 -25.78 5.09 -9.04
N VAL A 335 -24.88 4.21 -9.49
CA VAL A 335 -25.03 3.46 -10.76
C VAL A 335 -25.67 2.09 -10.54
N GLY A 336 -25.76 1.62 -9.26
CA GLY A 336 -26.31 0.30 -8.94
C GLY A 336 -25.40 -0.86 -9.37
N ALA A 337 -24.13 -0.60 -9.68
CA ALA A 337 -23.19 -1.64 -10.11
C ALA A 337 -22.86 -2.57 -8.92
N PRO A 338 -22.81 -3.91 -9.13
CA PRO A 338 -22.38 -4.85 -8.11
C PRO A 338 -20.94 -4.58 -7.63
N SER A 339 -20.66 -4.93 -6.37
CA SER A 339 -19.34 -4.75 -5.74
C SER A 339 -18.21 -5.42 -6.50
N GLU A 340 -18.49 -6.53 -7.19
CA GLU A 340 -17.57 -7.31 -8.01
C GLU A 340 -17.07 -6.50 -9.22
N ILE A 341 -17.98 -5.81 -9.90
CA ILE A 341 -17.63 -4.94 -11.05
C ILE A 341 -16.75 -3.78 -10.58
N ILE A 342 -17.10 -3.17 -9.44
CA ILE A 342 -16.30 -2.09 -8.85
C ILE A 342 -14.90 -2.59 -8.49
N SER A 343 -14.80 -3.79 -7.93
CA SER A 343 -13.53 -4.42 -7.61
C SER A 343 -12.68 -4.69 -8.86
N ILE A 344 -13.30 -5.11 -9.96
CA ILE A 344 -12.63 -5.30 -11.26
C ILE A 344 -12.10 -3.95 -11.79
N ILE A 345 -12.90 -2.89 -11.72
CA ILE A 345 -12.51 -1.55 -12.16
C ILE A 345 -11.30 -1.05 -11.37
N ILE A 346 -11.38 -1.11 -10.03
CA ILE A 346 -10.29 -0.68 -9.14
C ILE A 346 -9.05 -1.53 -9.42
N GLY A 347 -9.20 -2.86 -9.48
CA GLY A 347 -8.11 -3.78 -9.78
C GLY A 347 -7.45 -3.51 -11.14
N THR A 348 -8.24 -3.18 -12.17
CA THR A 348 -7.75 -2.82 -13.49
C THR A 348 -6.94 -1.52 -13.46
N ILE A 349 -7.46 -0.48 -12.83
CA ILE A 349 -6.75 0.81 -12.69
C ILE A 349 -5.42 0.59 -11.96
N VAL A 350 -5.45 -0.12 -10.83
CA VAL A 350 -4.27 -0.42 -10.02
C VAL A 350 -3.25 -1.27 -10.77
N PHE A 351 -3.71 -2.28 -11.53
CA PHE A 351 -2.84 -3.13 -12.35
C PHE A 351 -2.04 -2.29 -13.37
N PHE A 352 -2.70 -1.41 -14.11
CA PHE A 352 -2.00 -0.56 -15.07
C PHE A 352 -1.09 0.47 -14.39
N MET A 353 -1.49 0.99 -13.24
CA MET A 353 -0.62 1.89 -12.45
C MET A 353 0.66 1.17 -11.98
N ALA A 354 0.55 -0.08 -11.53
CA ALA A 354 1.71 -0.88 -11.14
C ALA A 354 2.62 -1.19 -12.36
N LEU A 355 2.05 -1.33 -13.56
CA LEU A 355 2.78 -1.51 -14.81
C LEU A 355 3.43 -0.21 -15.34
N GLY A 356 3.25 0.92 -14.69
CA GLY A 356 3.83 2.21 -15.11
C GLY A 356 5.35 2.16 -15.34
N GLY A 357 6.07 1.28 -14.63
CA GLY A 357 7.49 1.00 -14.84
C GLY A 357 7.83 0.31 -16.18
N VAL A 358 6.87 -0.32 -16.85
CA VAL A 358 7.05 -0.97 -18.15
C VAL A 358 7.15 0.07 -19.28
N ILE A 359 6.50 1.22 -19.13
CA ILE A 359 6.48 2.29 -20.15
C ILE A 359 7.90 2.81 -20.48
N PRO A 360 8.77 3.13 -19.51
CA PRO A 360 10.17 3.46 -19.78
C PRO A 360 10.95 2.34 -20.48
N MET A 361 10.72 1.08 -20.09
CA MET A 361 11.38 -0.08 -20.73
C MET A 361 10.97 -0.21 -22.21
N LEU A 362 9.70 -0.03 -22.51
CA LEU A 362 9.20 -0.03 -23.88
C LEU A 362 9.80 1.12 -24.70
N ALA A 363 9.91 2.31 -24.12
CA ALA A 363 10.55 3.46 -24.75
C ALA A 363 12.04 3.17 -25.07
N GLU A 364 12.77 2.52 -24.18
CA GLU A 364 14.15 2.09 -24.42
C GLU A 364 14.27 1.05 -25.53
N TYR A 365 13.37 0.07 -25.54
CA TYR A 365 13.34 -0.95 -26.58
C TYR A 365 13.08 -0.33 -27.97
N LEU A 366 12.12 0.59 -28.06
CA LEU A 366 11.82 1.30 -29.30
C LEU A 366 13.00 2.17 -29.79
N ASP A 367 13.70 2.86 -28.86
CA ASP A 367 14.89 3.63 -29.22
C ASP A 367 16.03 2.74 -29.72
N ARG A 368 16.28 1.60 -29.05
CA ARG A 368 17.29 0.62 -29.50
C ARG A 368 16.97 0.04 -30.88
N ARG A 369 15.68 -0.27 -31.14
CA ARG A 369 15.23 -0.79 -32.43
C ARG A 369 15.39 0.23 -33.54
N ARG A 370 15.04 1.50 -33.28
CA ARG A 370 15.24 2.62 -34.23
C ARG A 370 16.72 2.87 -34.51
N ALA A 371 17.56 2.86 -33.49
CA ALA A 371 19.02 3.03 -33.67
C ALA A 371 19.63 1.89 -34.50
N LYS A 372 19.13 0.66 -34.33
CA LYS A 372 19.56 -0.50 -35.15
C LYS A 372 19.12 -0.34 -36.62
N GLN A 373 17.89 0.11 -36.86
CA GLN A 373 17.39 0.36 -38.22
C GLN A 373 18.13 1.50 -38.90
N ALA A 374 18.45 2.59 -38.19
CA ALA A 374 19.23 3.69 -38.74
C ALA A 374 20.64 3.24 -39.17
N LYS A 375 21.32 2.44 -38.35
CA LYS A 375 22.63 1.87 -38.72
C LYS A 375 22.59 0.93 -39.93
N LEU A 376 21.52 0.15 -40.08
CA LEU A 376 21.32 -0.70 -41.26
C LEU A 376 21.07 0.14 -42.51
N ALA A 377 20.31 1.23 -42.42
CA ALA A 377 20.07 2.14 -43.52
C ALA A 377 21.35 2.90 -43.96
N GLU A 378 22.16 3.35 -43.01
CA GLU A 378 23.47 3.97 -43.29
C GLU A 378 24.45 2.99 -43.95
N GLY A 379 24.44 1.72 -43.52
CA GLY A 379 25.28 0.66 -44.10
C GLY A 379 24.88 0.29 -45.54
N THR A 380 23.60 0.34 -45.90
CA THR A 380 23.12 0.12 -47.28
C THR A 380 23.45 1.28 -48.20
N VAL A 381 23.32 2.53 -47.74
CA VAL A 381 23.70 3.71 -48.50
C VAL A 381 25.21 3.77 -48.76
N GLY A 382 26.03 3.33 -47.80
CA GLY A 382 27.51 3.23 -47.97
C GLY A 382 27.93 2.14 -48.97
N ALA A 383 27.18 1.02 -49.04
CA ALA A 383 27.45 -0.06 -50.03
C ALA A 383 27.10 0.32 -51.46
N ASP A 384 26.02 1.09 -51.65
CA ASP A 384 25.62 1.58 -53.01
C ASP A 384 26.54 2.68 -53.50
N ALA A 385 27.13 3.50 -52.63
CA ALA A 385 28.10 4.54 -53.03
C ALA A 385 29.44 3.95 -53.49
N THR A 386 29.89 2.84 -52.90
CA THR A 386 31.13 2.17 -53.31
C THR A 386 30.99 1.34 -54.57
N THR A 387 29.79 0.89 -54.91
CA THR A 387 29.51 0.17 -56.21
C THR A 387 29.40 1.13 -57.37
N ASN A 388 28.94 2.37 -57.21
CA ASN A 388 28.87 3.37 -58.27
C ASN A 388 30.24 3.98 -58.66
N ASP A 389 31.14 4.15 -57.66
CA ASP A 389 32.52 4.63 -57.97
C ASP A 389 33.39 3.59 -58.72
N SER A 390 33.10 2.30 -58.49
CA SER A 390 33.79 1.21 -59.21
C SER A 390 33.29 0.99 -60.64
N ALA A 391 32.09 1.48 -60.98
CA ALA A 391 31.52 1.40 -62.32
C ALA A 391 32.03 2.54 -63.26
N GLN A 392 32.23 3.75 -62.73
CA GLN A 392 32.74 4.89 -63.50
C GLN A 392 34.26 4.84 -63.79
N GLY A 393 35.03 4.07 -63.03
CA GLY A 393 36.49 3.88 -63.25
C GLY A 393 36.83 2.86 -64.36
N LYS A 394 35.88 2.17 -64.96
CA LYS A 394 36.09 1.17 -66.04
C LYS A 394 35.81 1.66 -67.45
N GLU A 395 35.22 2.85 -67.62
CA GLU A 395 34.97 3.45 -68.95
C GLU A 395 36.04 4.46 -69.43
N ALA A 396 37.10 4.67 -68.62
CA ALA A 396 38.20 5.58 -68.96
C ALA A 396 39.57 4.85 -69.09
N LYS A 397 39.62 3.74 -69.87
CA LYS A 397 40.86 3.18 -70.36
C LYS A 397 40.70 2.61 -71.78
#